data_28fae26619632c70c58a1af829546f08
#
_entry.id   28fae26619632c70c58a1af829546f08
#
_cell.length_a   1.000
_cell.length_b   1.000
_cell.length_c   1.000
_cell.angle_alpha   90.00
_cell.angle_beta   90.00
_cell.angle_gamma   90.00
#
_symmetry.space_group_name_H-M   'P 1'
#
loop_
_entity.id
_entity.type
_entity.pdbx_description
1 polymer ?
#
loop_
_entity_poly.entity_id
_entity_poly.type
_entity_poly.pdbx_seq_one_letter_code
_entity_poly.pdbx_strand_id
1 'polypeptide(L)'
;MAQKKGSVNLSKGQTHLLRLYFLSKGCKQVPLELTGGKVLWANPDEGYFMSAYGVKQMPTFSPAMRKKGNKANNGKRGFRHPIMRQFGNQKAHRLMFTTFAEEPCPIFFDSKGNPYKGVVHHVIENPYDIRMDNLMGWLTYKQHSVADKRRRALEKVLPDMNCVETAYLKMLQDPRQTDDLYFQLEFQKLAAKYGTKDRL
;
A
#
# COMPACT_ATOMS: atom_id res chain seq x y z
N MET A 1 -16.32 34.44 10.22
CA MET A 1 -14.88 34.80 10.22
C MET A 1 -14.08 33.51 10.32
N ALA A 2 -13.31 33.15 9.31
CA ALA A 2 -12.46 31.94 9.34
C ALA A 2 -11.21 32.26 10.17
N GLN A 3 -11.01 31.56 11.29
CA GLN A 3 -9.79 31.65 12.08
C GLN A 3 -8.60 31.27 11.17
N LYS A 4 -7.66 32.19 10.94
CA LYS A 4 -6.35 31.88 10.39
C LYS A 4 -5.69 30.86 11.31
N LYS A 5 -5.53 29.61 10.85
CA LYS A 5 -4.70 28.61 11.52
C LYS A 5 -3.29 29.19 11.67
N GLY A 6 -2.91 29.51 12.89
CA GLY A 6 -1.59 30.02 13.19
C GLY A 6 -0.52 29.07 12.66
N SER A 7 0.43 29.58 11.88
CA SER A 7 1.60 28.81 11.48
C SER A 7 2.43 28.54 12.74
N VAL A 8 2.60 27.26 13.09
CA VAL A 8 3.51 26.87 14.18
C VAL A 8 4.93 27.04 13.65
N ASN A 9 5.61 28.10 14.09
CA ASN A 9 7.02 28.29 13.78
C ASN A 9 7.86 27.59 14.85
N LEU A 10 8.47 26.46 14.47
CA LEU A 10 9.43 25.77 15.32
C LEU A 10 10.80 26.46 15.25
N SER A 11 11.46 26.59 16.39
CA SER A 11 12.87 26.98 16.44
C SER A 11 13.76 25.91 15.79
N LYS A 12 15.00 26.26 15.41
CA LYS A 12 15.95 25.28 14.85
C LYS A 12 16.18 24.10 15.80
N GLY A 13 16.28 24.34 17.10
CA GLY A 13 16.43 23.29 18.12
C GLY A 13 15.22 22.37 18.21
N GLN A 14 14.00 22.92 18.19
CA GLN A 14 12.77 22.13 18.19
C GLN A 14 12.64 21.28 16.93
N THR A 15 12.98 21.82 15.76
CA THR A 15 13.00 21.06 14.50
C THR A 15 14.00 19.91 14.58
N HIS A 16 15.18 20.14 15.15
CA HIS A 16 16.20 19.11 15.31
C HIS A 16 15.74 17.99 16.26
N LEU A 17 15.19 18.33 17.42
CA LEU A 17 14.65 17.35 18.37
C LEU A 17 13.51 16.52 17.76
N LEU A 18 12.62 17.15 17.02
CA LEU A 18 11.53 16.46 16.35
C LEU A 18 12.04 15.48 15.28
N ARG A 19 13.09 15.87 14.54
CA ARG A 19 13.76 14.97 13.59
C ARG A 19 14.37 13.75 14.28
N LEU A 20 15.07 13.94 15.40
CA LEU A 20 15.63 12.83 16.19
C LEU A 20 14.53 11.90 16.70
N TYR A 21 13.42 12.47 17.17
CA TYR A 21 12.25 11.70 17.58
C TYR A 21 11.69 10.84 16.43
N PHE A 22 11.52 11.41 15.23
CA PHE A 22 11.05 10.63 14.09
C PHE A 22 12.01 9.49 13.72
N LEU A 23 13.31 9.75 13.72
CA LEU A 23 14.33 8.73 13.46
C LEU A 23 14.30 7.62 14.51
N SER A 24 14.13 7.96 15.81
CA SER A 24 14.01 6.96 16.88
C SER A 24 12.77 6.09 16.79
N LYS A 25 11.75 6.53 16.04
CA LYS A 25 10.53 5.77 15.71
C LYS A 25 10.60 5.03 14.36
N GLY A 26 11.79 4.87 13.79
CA GLY A 26 11.97 4.21 12.49
C GLY A 26 11.42 5.01 11.29
N CYS A 27 11.01 6.27 11.50
CA CYS A 27 10.50 7.08 10.41
C CYS A 27 11.64 7.46 9.45
N LYS A 28 11.32 7.49 8.15
CA LYS A 28 12.17 8.08 7.10
C LYS A 28 11.52 9.32 6.52
N GLN A 29 12.34 10.30 6.13
CA GLN A 29 11.83 11.44 5.38
C GLN A 29 11.50 10.99 3.95
N VAL A 30 10.29 11.31 3.52
CA VAL A 30 9.85 11.07 2.14
C VAL A 30 10.67 11.96 1.19
N PRO A 31 11.13 11.45 0.04
CA PRO A 31 11.85 12.25 -0.96
C PRO A 31 11.08 13.51 -1.35
N LEU A 32 11.73 14.66 -1.33
CA LEU A 32 11.09 15.97 -1.51
C LEU A 32 10.44 16.13 -2.89
N GLU A 33 11.02 15.52 -3.91
CA GLU A 33 10.48 15.50 -5.28
C GLU A 33 9.09 14.82 -5.36
N LEU A 34 8.81 13.87 -4.47
CA LEU A 34 7.52 13.19 -4.42
C LEU A 34 6.46 13.99 -3.66
N THR A 35 6.88 14.92 -2.82
CA THR A 35 5.99 15.70 -1.94
C THR A 35 5.76 17.13 -2.41
N GLY A 36 6.28 17.49 -3.60
CA GLY A 36 6.25 18.87 -4.09
C GLY A 36 7.08 19.82 -3.22
N GLY A 37 8.23 19.36 -2.71
CA GLY A 37 9.16 20.13 -1.90
C GLY A 37 8.77 20.27 -0.42
N LYS A 38 7.70 19.63 0.04
CA LYS A 38 7.25 19.69 1.45
C LYS A 38 7.84 18.55 2.26
N VAL A 39 8.33 18.86 3.46
CA VAL A 39 8.85 17.85 4.38
C VAL A 39 7.71 16.98 4.91
N LEU A 40 7.84 15.68 4.71
CA LEU A 40 6.93 14.65 5.17
C LEU A 40 7.75 13.47 5.71
N TRP A 41 7.35 12.92 6.85
CA TRP A 41 7.96 11.76 7.48
C TRP A 41 6.99 10.57 7.39
N ALA A 42 7.49 9.41 7.05
CA ALA A 42 6.72 8.17 6.97
C ALA A 42 7.14 7.21 8.08
N ASN A 43 6.17 6.63 8.79
CA ASN A 43 6.38 5.55 9.75
C ASN A 43 5.98 4.22 9.10
N PRO A 44 6.90 3.26 8.91
CA PRO A 44 6.63 2.02 8.20
C PRO A 44 5.77 1.03 9.01
N ASP A 45 5.97 1.02 10.34
CA ASP A 45 5.37 0.02 11.24
C ASP A 45 3.91 0.37 11.57
N GLU A 46 3.64 1.65 11.78
CA GLU A 46 2.29 2.13 12.11
C GLU A 46 1.49 2.62 10.90
N GLY A 47 2.13 2.73 9.72
CA GLY A 47 1.46 3.09 8.47
C GLY A 47 0.86 4.49 8.44
N TYR A 48 1.58 5.50 8.90
CA TYR A 48 1.13 6.89 8.84
C TYR A 48 2.23 7.86 8.36
N PHE A 49 1.80 9.08 8.08
CA PHE A 49 2.68 10.19 7.74
C PHE A 49 2.60 11.32 8.75
N MET A 50 3.71 12.03 8.94
CA MET A 50 3.82 13.20 9.80
C MET A 50 4.41 14.37 9.03
N SER A 51 3.86 15.58 9.21
CA SER A 51 4.45 16.80 8.67
C SER A 51 5.75 17.17 9.41
N ALA A 52 6.48 18.15 8.88
CA ALA A 52 7.65 18.74 9.53
C ALA A 52 7.37 19.24 10.97
N TYR A 53 6.12 19.49 11.30
CA TYR A 53 5.67 20.00 12.61
C TYR A 53 5.11 18.92 13.55
N GLY A 54 5.29 17.64 13.21
CA GLY A 54 4.78 16.54 14.03
C GLY A 54 3.27 16.31 13.92
N VAL A 55 2.60 16.94 12.97
CA VAL A 55 1.14 16.75 12.78
C VAL A 55 0.90 15.56 11.87
N LYS A 56 0.13 14.58 12.37
CA LYS A 56 -0.28 13.40 11.58
C LYS A 56 -1.05 13.82 10.33
N GLN A 57 -0.61 13.34 9.19
CA GLN A 57 -1.21 13.63 7.89
C GLN A 57 -2.08 12.47 7.46
N MET A 58 -3.38 12.71 7.30
CA MET A 58 -4.33 11.70 6.88
C MET A 58 -4.50 11.72 5.36
N PRO A 59 -4.37 10.56 4.69
CA PRO A 59 -4.69 10.44 3.28
C PRO A 59 -6.18 10.70 3.04
N THR A 60 -6.51 11.27 1.88
CA THR A 60 -7.91 11.54 1.49
C THR A 60 -8.26 10.87 0.18
N PHE A 61 -9.54 10.54 -0.02
CA PHE A 61 -10.00 10.09 -1.33
C PHE A 61 -10.14 11.25 -2.30
N SER A 62 -9.78 11.03 -3.57
CA SER A 62 -10.02 12.03 -4.62
C SER A 62 -11.50 12.09 -4.98
N PRO A 63 -12.16 13.27 -4.90
CA PRO A 63 -13.55 13.42 -5.35
C PRO A 63 -13.72 13.21 -6.86
N ALA A 64 -12.69 13.49 -7.67
CA ALA A 64 -12.72 13.32 -9.12
C ALA A 64 -12.99 11.86 -9.55
N MET A 65 -12.68 10.88 -8.72
CA MET A 65 -13.00 9.47 -8.97
C MET A 65 -14.50 9.16 -8.80
N ARG A 66 -15.31 10.06 -8.23
CA ARG A 66 -16.77 9.86 -8.12
C ARG A 66 -17.53 10.04 -9.44
N LYS A 67 -17.00 10.86 -10.37
CA LYS A 67 -17.71 11.24 -11.61
C LYS A 67 -17.44 10.33 -12.81
N LYS A 68 -16.34 9.61 -12.84
CA LYS A 68 -16.05 8.59 -13.86
C LYS A 68 -16.34 7.22 -13.29
N GLY A 69 -17.61 6.90 -13.09
CA GLY A 69 -18.06 5.54 -12.99
C GLY A 69 -17.71 4.86 -14.31
N ASN A 70 -16.63 4.10 -14.35
CA ASN A 70 -16.34 3.24 -15.46
C ASN A 70 -17.53 2.28 -15.59
N LYS A 71 -18.35 2.45 -16.63
CA LYS A 71 -19.43 1.53 -17.01
C LYS A 71 -18.93 0.08 -17.19
N ALA A 72 -17.61 -0.10 -17.36
CA ALA A 72 -16.93 -1.39 -17.46
C ALA A 72 -16.94 -2.24 -16.17
N ASN A 73 -17.19 -1.68 -15.01
CA ASN A 73 -17.09 -2.43 -13.73
C ASN A 73 -18.45 -2.82 -13.13
N ASN A 74 -19.52 -2.97 -13.93
CA ASN A 74 -20.82 -3.51 -13.50
C ASN A 74 -21.27 -3.05 -12.08
N GLY A 75 -21.12 -1.76 -11.76
CA GLY A 75 -21.50 -1.21 -10.48
C GLY A 75 -20.61 -1.58 -9.29
N LYS A 76 -19.62 -2.45 -9.43
CA LYS A 76 -18.65 -2.76 -8.38
C LYS A 76 -17.72 -1.55 -8.19
N ARG A 77 -17.81 -0.92 -7.02
CA ARG A 77 -16.90 0.17 -6.63
C ARG A 77 -15.48 -0.37 -6.64
N GLY A 78 -14.65 0.07 -7.60
CA GLY A 78 -13.26 -0.32 -7.64
C GLY A 78 -12.55 0.11 -6.35
N PHE A 79 -11.55 -0.66 -5.96
CA PHE A 79 -10.69 -0.40 -4.83
C PHE A 79 -10.05 1.00 -4.97
N ARG A 80 -10.30 1.90 -4.00
CA ARG A 80 -9.85 3.29 -4.05
C ARG A 80 -8.70 3.50 -3.10
N HIS A 81 -7.53 3.80 -3.64
CA HIS A 81 -6.37 4.15 -2.83
C HIS A 81 -6.47 5.59 -2.31
N PRO A 82 -6.20 5.82 -1.01
CA PRO A 82 -6.09 7.16 -0.45
C PRO A 82 -4.94 7.96 -1.05
N ILE A 83 -5.10 9.28 -1.15
CA ILE A 83 -4.14 10.20 -1.78
C ILE A 83 -3.66 11.23 -0.77
N MET A 84 -2.37 11.56 -0.83
CA MET A 84 -1.72 12.64 -0.09
C MET A 84 -1.78 13.94 -0.89
N ARG A 85 -2.95 14.63 -0.88
CA ARG A 85 -3.22 15.82 -1.73
C ARG A 85 -2.25 16.95 -1.52
N GLN A 86 -1.94 17.26 -0.26
CA GLN A 86 -1.06 18.38 0.09
C GLN A 86 0.41 18.09 -0.21
N PHE A 87 0.75 16.84 -0.52
CA PHE A 87 2.10 16.34 -0.75
C PHE A 87 2.20 15.68 -2.13
N GLY A 88 2.17 16.48 -3.17
CA GLY A 88 2.34 16.02 -4.55
C GLY A 88 1.22 15.17 -5.14
N ASN A 89 0.06 15.08 -4.45
CA ASN A 89 -1.11 14.30 -4.92
C ASN A 89 -0.82 12.82 -5.20
N GLN A 90 0.13 12.24 -4.45
CA GLN A 90 0.57 10.84 -4.59
C GLN A 90 -0.36 9.88 -3.86
N LYS A 91 -0.46 8.64 -4.34
CA LYS A 91 -1.13 7.56 -3.60
C LYS A 91 -0.35 7.22 -2.33
N ALA A 92 -1.02 7.15 -1.18
CA ALA A 92 -0.39 7.00 0.12
C ALA A 92 0.49 5.73 0.22
N HIS A 93 -0.05 4.55 -0.17
CA HIS A 93 0.70 3.29 -0.16
C HIS A 93 1.94 3.35 -1.07
N ARG A 94 1.82 4.01 -2.23
CA ARG A 94 2.94 4.15 -3.16
C ARG A 94 4.02 5.07 -2.59
N LEU A 95 3.61 6.16 -1.94
CA LEU A 95 4.51 7.08 -1.28
C LEU A 95 5.26 6.41 -0.13
N MET A 96 4.54 5.63 0.69
CA MET A 96 5.13 4.81 1.77
C MET A 96 6.15 3.84 1.19
N PHE A 97 5.75 3.01 0.24
CA PHE A 97 6.63 1.99 -0.35
C PHE A 97 7.87 2.62 -0.99
N THR A 98 7.75 3.69 -1.78
CA THR A 98 8.89 4.39 -2.40
C THR A 98 9.88 4.95 -1.38
N THR A 99 9.39 5.34 -0.18
CA THR A 99 10.26 5.89 0.88
C THR A 99 11.16 4.83 1.51
N PHE A 100 10.71 3.57 1.56
CA PHE A 100 11.42 2.48 2.24
C PHE A 100 12.01 1.46 1.27
N ALA A 101 11.58 1.42 0.02
CA ALA A 101 12.15 0.54 -1.00
C ALA A 101 13.64 0.82 -1.19
N GLU A 102 14.43 -0.23 -1.30
CA GLU A 102 15.87 -0.14 -1.55
C GLU A 102 16.16 0.29 -2.99
N GLU A 103 15.27 -0.11 -3.92
CA GLU A 103 15.39 0.19 -5.33
C GLU A 103 14.36 1.22 -5.79
N PRO A 104 14.72 2.07 -6.75
CA PRO A 104 13.78 3.01 -7.35
C PRO A 104 12.66 2.28 -8.09
N CYS A 105 11.51 2.96 -8.24
CA CYS A 105 10.37 2.41 -8.98
C CYS A 105 10.75 2.10 -10.45
N PRO A 106 10.78 0.83 -10.87
CA PRO A 106 11.10 0.46 -12.24
C PRO A 106 10.00 0.88 -13.21
N ILE A 107 10.38 1.05 -14.46
CA ILE A 107 9.46 1.21 -15.59
C ILE A 107 9.36 -0.15 -16.30
N PHE A 108 8.16 -0.67 -16.38
CA PHE A 108 7.82 -1.86 -17.15
C PHE A 108 7.09 -1.46 -18.44
N PHE A 109 6.94 -2.41 -19.35
CA PHE A 109 6.19 -2.23 -20.59
C PHE A 109 5.03 -3.21 -20.66
N ASP A 110 3.87 -2.75 -21.10
CA ASP A 110 2.71 -3.61 -21.35
C ASP A 110 2.86 -4.41 -22.67
N SER A 111 1.89 -5.25 -23.00
CA SER A 111 1.90 -6.07 -24.22
C SER A 111 1.85 -5.24 -25.52
N LYS A 112 1.54 -3.94 -25.42
CA LYS A 112 1.50 -2.98 -26.53
C LYS A 112 2.75 -2.11 -26.59
N GLY A 113 3.73 -2.34 -25.70
CA GLY A 113 4.95 -1.55 -25.59
C GLY A 113 4.79 -0.22 -24.85
N ASN A 114 3.65 0.04 -24.21
CA ASN A 114 3.48 1.29 -23.45
C ASN A 114 4.16 1.20 -22.08
N PRO A 115 4.92 2.25 -21.67
CA PRO A 115 5.60 2.24 -20.40
C PRO A 115 4.63 2.45 -19.23
N TYR A 116 4.85 1.74 -18.13
CA TYR A 116 4.15 1.96 -16.86
C TYR A 116 5.08 1.75 -15.67
N LYS A 117 4.79 2.44 -14.57
CA LYS A 117 5.54 2.31 -13.32
C LYS A 117 5.11 1.05 -12.59
N GLY A 118 6.06 0.38 -11.93
CA GLY A 118 5.81 -0.76 -11.06
C GLY A 118 4.62 -0.55 -10.13
N VAL A 119 3.88 -1.60 -9.85
CA VAL A 119 2.66 -1.57 -9.01
C VAL A 119 3.01 -1.95 -7.58
N VAL A 120 2.41 -1.27 -6.61
CA VAL A 120 2.44 -1.64 -5.19
C VAL A 120 1.11 -2.31 -4.84
N HIS A 121 1.18 -3.52 -4.31
CA HIS A 121 0.04 -4.34 -3.92
C HIS A 121 -0.16 -4.31 -2.40
N HIS A 122 -1.42 -4.27 -1.94
CA HIS A 122 -1.75 -4.50 -0.54
C HIS A 122 -1.97 -5.99 -0.32
N VAL A 123 -1.22 -6.58 0.60
CA VAL A 123 -1.39 -7.99 1.00
C VAL A 123 -2.75 -8.19 1.64
N ILE A 124 -3.07 -7.35 2.60
CA ILE A 124 -4.41 -7.19 3.17
C ILE A 124 -5.17 -6.16 2.33
N GLU A 125 -6.36 -6.48 1.85
CA GLU A 125 -7.15 -5.60 0.95
C GLU A 125 -7.78 -4.40 1.68
N ASN A 126 -6.99 -3.77 2.55
CA ASN A 126 -7.37 -2.53 3.22
C ASN A 126 -6.54 -1.37 2.64
N PRO A 127 -7.14 -0.47 1.84
CA PRO A 127 -6.40 0.64 1.22
C PRO A 127 -5.87 1.66 2.21
N TYR A 128 -6.32 1.62 3.46
CA TYR A 128 -5.86 2.51 4.54
C TYR A 128 -4.69 1.92 5.32
N ASP A 129 -4.48 0.62 5.26
CA ASP A 129 -3.35 -0.03 5.88
C ASP A 129 -2.14 0.03 4.95
N ILE A 130 -1.36 1.09 5.15
CA ILE A 130 -0.15 1.39 4.38
C ILE A 130 1.13 1.06 5.15
N ARG A 131 1.06 0.19 6.16
CA ARG A 131 2.24 -0.35 6.82
C ARG A 131 3.10 -1.11 5.81
N MET A 132 4.41 -1.07 6.00
CA MET A 132 5.33 -1.72 5.04
C MET A 132 5.17 -3.23 4.98
N ASP A 133 4.81 -3.88 6.09
CA ASP A 133 4.51 -5.31 6.14
C ASP A 133 3.27 -5.72 5.33
N ASN A 134 2.37 -4.76 5.08
CA ASN A 134 1.20 -4.93 4.22
C ASN A 134 1.43 -4.53 2.76
N LEU A 135 2.61 -4.06 2.39
CA LEU A 135 2.89 -3.58 1.04
C LEU A 135 3.90 -4.47 0.33
N MET A 136 3.58 -4.88 -0.89
CA MET A 136 4.45 -5.61 -1.79
C MET A 136 4.58 -4.86 -3.12
N GLY A 137 5.77 -4.65 -3.61
CA GLY A 137 6.10 -3.98 -4.87
C GLY A 137 7.55 -4.29 -5.23
N TRP A 138 8.06 -3.90 -6.30
CA TRP A 138 7.46 -3.32 -7.50
C TRP A 138 6.97 -4.42 -8.46
N LEU A 139 5.68 -4.59 -8.58
CA LEU A 139 5.12 -5.67 -9.38
C LEU A 139 4.81 -5.20 -10.80
N THR A 140 4.93 -6.10 -11.77
CA THR A 140 4.28 -5.95 -13.08
C THR A 140 2.76 -6.13 -12.93
N TYR A 141 1.99 -5.68 -13.92
CA TYR A 141 0.54 -5.93 -13.94
C TYR A 141 0.20 -7.42 -13.89
N LYS A 142 1.01 -8.27 -14.56
CA LYS A 142 0.84 -9.73 -14.53
C LYS A 142 1.04 -10.28 -13.12
N GLN A 143 2.13 -9.92 -12.46
CA GLN A 143 2.41 -10.34 -11.07
C GLN A 143 1.33 -9.87 -10.10
N HIS A 144 0.91 -8.60 -10.19
CA HIS A 144 -0.19 -8.07 -9.38
C HIS A 144 -1.49 -8.85 -9.60
N SER A 145 -1.84 -9.17 -10.85
CA SER A 145 -3.03 -9.98 -11.17
C SER A 145 -2.94 -11.40 -10.61
N VAL A 146 -1.75 -12.02 -10.63
CA VAL A 146 -1.53 -13.34 -10.01
C VAL A 146 -1.69 -13.27 -8.50
N ALA A 147 -1.10 -12.27 -7.85
CA ALA A 147 -1.24 -12.03 -6.41
C ALA A 147 -2.71 -11.91 -5.99
N ASP A 148 -3.49 -11.08 -6.70
CA ASP A 148 -4.93 -10.93 -6.46
C ASP A 148 -5.71 -12.26 -6.64
N LYS A 149 -5.39 -13.03 -7.68
CA LYS A 149 -6.05 -14.31 -7.94
C LYS A 149 -5.76 -15.34 -6.83
N ARG A 150 -4.50 -15.42 -6.40
CA ARG A 150 -4.07 -16.33 -5.32
C ARG A 150 -4.78 -16.00 -4.01
N ARG A 151 -4.81 -14.73 -3.63
CA ARG A 151 -5.53 -14.27 -2.44
C ARG A 151 -7.02 -14.64 -2.50
N ARG A 152 -7.70 -14.32 -3.60
CA ARG A 152 -9.12 -14.67 -3.80
C ARG A 152 -9.38 -16.18 -3.79
N ALA A 153 -8.42 -16.99 -4.22
CA ALA A 153 -8.55 -18.43 -4.11
C ALA A 153 -8.54 -18.86 -2.63
N LEU A 154 -7.64 -18.31 -1.81
CA LEU A 154 -7.60 -18.57 -0.37
C LEU A 154 -8.89 -18.14 0.34
N GLU A 155 -9.50 -17.02 -0.04
CA GLU A 155 -10.78 -16.54 0.51
C GLU A 155 -11.93 -17.53 0.34
N LYS A 156 -11.88 -18.37 -0.69
CA LYS A 156 -12.92 -19.40 -0.92
C LYS A 156 -12.79 -20.63 -0.04
N VAL A 157 -11.60 -20.85 0.50
CA VAL A 157 -11.25 -22.07 1.22
C VAL A 157 -11.16 -21.81 2.72
N LEU A 158 -10.56 -20.68 3.13
CA LEU A 158 -10.28 -20.41 4.52
C LEU A 158 -11.50 -19.79 5.22
N PRO A 159 -11.68 -20.07 6.54
CA PRO A 159 -12.91 -19.73 7.28
C PRO A 159 -13.12 -18.22 7.43
N ASP A 160 -12.05 -17.46 7.58
CA ASP A 160 -12.09 -16.02 7.83
C ASP A 160 -10.90 -15.30 7.21
N MET A 161 -10.94 -13.94 7.22
CA MET A 161 -9.90 -13.10 6.63
C MET A 161 -8.56 -13.18 7.37
N ASN A 162 -8.54 -13.38 8.69
CA ASN A 162 -7.29 -13.53 9.43
C ASN A 162 -6.52 -14.78 8.98
N CYS A 163 -7.25 -15.89 8.75
CA CYS A 163 -6.68 -17.11 8.19
C CYS A 163 -6.14 -16.90 6.78
N VAL A 164 -6.88 -16.15 5.94
CA VAL A 164 -6.46 -15.80 4.57
C VAL A 164 -5.16 -14.99 4.59
N GLU A 165 -5.11 -13.94 5.41
CA GLU A 165 -3.96 -13.07 5.54
C GLU A 165 -2.74 -13.84 6.06
N THR A 166 -2.91 -14.62 7.12
CA THR A 166 -1.83 -15.44 7.70
C THR A 166 -1.28 -16.44 6.67
N ALA A 167 -2.16 -17.16 5.96
CA ALA A 167 -1.75 -18.14 4.96
C ALA A 167 -1.05 -17.45 3.77
N TYR A 168 -1.58 -16.32 3.33
CA TYR A 168 -1.01 -15.58 2.21
C TYR A 168 0.36 -14.98 2.55
N LEU A 169 0.52 -14.36 3.72
CA LEU A 169 1.81 -13.85 4.21
C LEU A 169 2.85 -14.98 4.32
N LYS A 170 2.46 -16.13 4.86
CA LYS A 170 3.34 -17.29 4.93
C LYS A 170 3.81 -17.74 3.54
N MET A 171 2.93 -17.79 2.58
CA MET A 171 3.27 -18.14 1.20
C MET A 171 4.21 -17.10 0.55
N LEU A 172 4.03 -15.81 0.86
CA LEU A 172 4.89 -14.73 0.33
C LEU A 172 6.30 -14.74 0.93
N GLN A 173 6.46 -15.25 2.14
CA GLN A 173 7.76 -15.39 2.80
C GLN A 173 8.57 -16.59 2.29
N ASP A 174 7.94 -17.54 1.58
CA ASP A 174 8.61 -18.69 1.02
C ASP A 174 9.43 -18.29 -0.22
N PRO A 175 10.70 -18.70 -0.35
CA PRO A 175 11.51 -18.43 -1.54
C PRO A 175 10.86 -18.90 -2.87
N ARG A 176 9.96 -19.88 -2.80
CA ARG A 176 9.20 -20.42 -3.94
C ARG A 176 7.92 -19.66 -4.24
N GLN A 177 7.70 -18.50 -3.64
CA GLN A 177 6.47 -17.71 -3.79
C GLN A 177 6.06 -17.40 -5.24
N THR A 178 7.03 -17.34 -6.17
CA THR A 178 6.78 -17.12 -7.59
C THR A 178 6.39 -18.39 -8.34
N ASP A 179 6.59 -19.59 -7.74
CA ASP A 179 6.26 -20.87 -8.36
C ASP A 179 4.75 -21.15 -8.22
N ASP A 180 4.10 -21.29 -9.38
CA ASP A 180 2.69 -21.63 -9.45
C ASP A 180 2.40 -23.05 -8.89
N LEU A 181 3.32 -24.00 -9.06
CA LEU A 181 3.19 -25.34 -8.51
C LEU A 181 3.22 -25.33 -6.99
N TYR A 182 4.15 -24.56 -6.41
CA TYR A 182 4.21 -24.38 -4.95
C TYR A 182 2.89 -23.82 -4.39
N PHE A 183 2.37 -22.76 -5.02
CA PHE A 183 1.09 -22.20 -4.60
C PHE A 183 -0.05 -23.23 -4.71
N GLN A 184 -0.13 -23.99 -5.79
CA GLN A 184 -1.15 -25.03 -5.98
C GLN A 184 -1.09 -26.10 -4.90
N LEU A 185 0.12 -26.59 -4.55
CA LEU A 185 0.30 -27.59 -3.52
C LEU A 185 -0.13 -27.08 -2.11
N GLU A 186 0.28 -25.86 -1.75
CA GLU A 186 -0.14 -25.27 -0.47
C GLU A 186 -1.65 -25.00 -0.43
N PHE A 187 -2.22 -24.53 -1.56
CA PHE A 187 -3.66 -24.34 -1.68
C PHE A 187 -4.43 -25.65 -1.51
N GLN A 188 -3.99 -26.75 -2.14
CA GLN A 188 -4.61 -28.07 -1.99
C GLN A 188 -4.58 -28.60 -0.56
N LYS A 189 -3.47 -28.40 0.17
CA LYS A 189 -3.37 -28.74 1.59
C LYS A 189 -4.41 -27.98 2.44
N LEU A 190 -4.56 -26.68 2.19
CA LEU A 190 -5.55 -25.85 2.88
C LEU A 190 -6.98 -26.25 2.51
N ALA A 191 -7.25 -26.52 1.23
CA ALA A 191 -8.55 -26.98 0.76
C ALA A 191 -8.93 -28.35 1.35
N ALA A 192 -7.98 -29.26 1.49
CA ALA A 192 -8.20 -30.55 2.16
C ALA A 192 -8.51 -30.39 3.66
N LYS A 193 -7.86 -29.41 4.32
CA LYS A 193 -8.05 -29.16 5.76
C LYS A 193 -9.37 -28.47 6.09
N TYR A 194 -9.76 -27.46 5.31
CA TYR A 194 -10.89 -26.59 5.64
C TYR A 194 -12.13 -26.81 4.76
N GLY A 195 -11.99 -27.54 3.65
CA GLY A 195 -13.05 -27.71 2.66
C GLY A 195 -13.21 -26.49 1.75
N THR A 196 -14.14 -26.56 0.79
CA THR A 196 -14.54 -25.41 -0.02
C THR A 196 -15.84 -24.82 0.52
N LYS A 197 -15.96 -23.49 0.61
CA LYS A 197 -17.18 -22.81 1.10
C LYS A 197 -18.43 -23.10 0.24
N ASP A 198 -18.26 -23.67 -0.94
CA ASP A 198 -19.37 -24.03 -1.86
C ASP A 198 -20.09 -25.34 -1.48
N ARG A 199 -19.82 -25.90 -0.29
CA ARG A 199 -20.50 -27.10 0.24
C ARG A 199 -21.57 -26.82 1.32
N LEU A 200 -21.99 -25.56 1.45
CA LEU A 200 -23.15 -25.20 2.29
C LEU A 200 -24.31 -24.71 1.42
#